data_901ddfda320df793f635e6dd073070f6
#
_entry.id   901ddfda320df793f635e6dd073070f6
#
_cell.length_a   1.000
_cell.length_b   1.000
_cell.length_c   1.000
_cell.angle_alpha   90.00
_cell.angle_beta   90.00
_cell.angle_gamma   90.00
#
_symmetry.space_group_name_H-M   'P 1'
#
loop_
_entity.id
_entity.type
_entity.pdbx_description
1 polymer ?
#
loop_
_entity_poly.entity_id
_entity_poly.type
_entity_poly.pdbx_seq_one_letter_code
_entity_poly.pdbx_strand_id
1 'polypeptide(L)'
;MPLSRRIDAFEKPVHPWLMKIGFHLMIFSFMAVFAAAQPAQPPKQESPAQIAARQAFEAAKTAAEAGDAVKLRELADLYYAGKGVAKNLGEAYKQYLASAEKGDVLSEATVGWMLRNGQGVTRDYKKCLEWYTKAADKGHVESQLGVAELYYNSVGLPKRDYATAYQWYLIASGLGSKEAKAFILRMEQAVLKEPNVNVEQKAAAEKAAQDWLAAYGKK
;
A
#
# COMPACT_ATOMS: atom_id res chain seq x y z
N MET A 1 -81.75 66.00 -10.72
CA MET A 1 -81.92 64.89 -11.70
C MET A 1 -80.71 64.04 -11.67
N PRO A 2 -80.86 62.75 -11.57
CA PRO A 2 -79.86 61.80 -11.26
C PRO A 2 -79.29 61.12 -12.50
N LEU A 3 -78.08 60.59 -12.47
CA LEU A 3 -77.70 59.47 -13.32
C LEU A 3 -76.73 58.55 -12.60
N SER A 4 -77.32 57.50 -12.06
CA SER A 4 -76.68 56.24 -11.68
C SER A 4 -76.19 55.56 -12.94
N ARG A 5 -74.97 55.07 -12.94
CA ARG A 5 -74.53 53.97 -13.82
C ARG A 5 -73.69 52.98 -13.00
N ARG A 6 -74.28 51.79 -12.88
CA ARG A 6 -73.63 50.53 -12.51
C ARG A 6 -72.26 50.34 -13.19
N ILE A 7 -71.33 49.87 -12.42
CA ILE A 7 -70.22 49.10 -12.94
C ILE A 7 -70.23 47.74 -12.16
N ASP A 8 -70.99 46.79 -12.70
CA ASP A 8 -70.79 45.38 -12.40
C ASP A 8 -69.74 44.90 -13.37
N ALA A 9 -68.57 44.57 -12.88
CA ALA A 9 -67.59 43.87 -13.67
C ALA A 9 -66.78 42.92 -12.81
N PHE A 10 -67.16 41.65 -12.87
CA PHE A 10 -66.35 40.44 -12.91
C PHE A 10 -65.29 40.29 -11.83
N GLU A 11 -65.63 39.84 -10.67
CA GLU A 11 -64.74 39.00 -9.87
C GLU A 11 -65.03 37.53 -10.22
N LYS A 12 -64.17 36.95 -11.07
CA LYS A 12 -64.13 35.51 -11.21
C LYS A 12 -63.23 34.96 -10.06
N PRO A 13 -63.67 33.93 -9.31
CA PRO A 13 -62.88 33.36 -8.24
C PRO A 13 -61.64 32.69 -8.84
N VAL A 14 -60.46 33.15 -8.49
CA VAL A 14 -59.20 32.48 -8.80
C VAL A 14 -59.19 31.11 -8.09
N HIS A 15 -59.07 30.06 -8.86
CA HIS A 15 -59.12 28.69 -8.37
C HIS A 15 -58.04 28.46 -7.29
N PRO A 16 -58.35 27.80 -6.16
CA PRO A 16 -57.44 27.62 -5.03
C PRO A 16 -56.13 26.85 -5.38
N TRP A 17 -56.10 26.14 -6.49
CA TRP A 17 -54.90 25.40 -6.89
C TRP A 17 -53.83 26.30 -7.52
N LEU A 18 -54.17 27.42 -8.11
CA LEU A 18 -53.21 28.39 -8.64
C LEU A 18 -52.40 29.09 -7.55
N MET A 19 -52.97 29.30 -6.36
CA MET A 19 -52.25 29.81 -5.20
C MET A 19 -51.23 28.80 -4.64
N LYS A 20 -51.50 27.47 -4.73
CA LYS A 20 -50.55 26.42 -4.29
C LYS A 20 -49.34 26.30 -5.20
N ILE A 21 -49.52 26.49 -6.51
CA ILE A 21 -48.39 26.39 -7.49
C ILE A 21 -47.48 27.62 -7.35
N GLY A 22 -48.04 28.81 -7.17
CA GLY A 22 -47.27 30.03 -6.94
C GLY A 22 -46.39 29.97 -5.67
N PHE A 23 -46.94 29.38 -4.60
CA PHE A 23 -46.25 29.24 -3.32
C PHE A 23 -45.12 28.20 -3.38
N HIS A 24 -45.30 27.10 -4.12
CA HIS A 24 -44.27 26.08 -4.31
C HIS A 24 -43.11 26.57 -5.23
N LEU A 25 -43.42 27.32 -6.29
CA LEU A 25 -42.40 27.90 -7.16
C LEU A 25 -41.61 29.00 -6.44
N MET A 26 -42.23 29.75 -5.53
CA MET A 26 -41.53 30.77 -4.74
C MET A 26 -40.59 30.16 -3.69
N ILE A 27 -41.01 29.04 -3.06
CA ILE A 27 -40.18 28.30 -2.09
C ILE A 27 -39.00 27.63 -2.80
N PHE A 28 -39.19 27.03 -4.00
CA PHE A 28 -38.08 26.43 -4.76
C PHE A 28 -37.09 27.48 -5.27
N SER A 29 -37.55 28.64 -5.69
CA SER A 29 -36.70 29.76 -6.12
C SER A 29 -35.90 30.34 -4.96
N PHE A 30 -36.48 30.40 -3.75
CA PHE A 30 -35.79 30.89 -2.55
C PHE A 30 -34.78 29.88 -2.00
N MET A 31 -35.10 28.55 -2.06
CA MET A 31 -34.14 27.49 -1.70
C MET A 31 -32.96 27.39 -2.70
N ALA A 32 -33.19 27.57 -4.00
CA ALA A 32 -32.13 27.55 -5.00
C ALA A 32 -31.15 28.74 -4.85
N VAL A 33 -31.66 29.93 -4.46
CA VAL A 33 -30.82 31.10 -4.19
C VAL A 33 -30.05 30.96 -2.86
N PHE A 34 -30.62 30.29 -1.85
CA PHE A 34 -29.95 30.05 -0.57
C PHE A 34 -28.88 28.94 -0.67
N ALA A 35 -29.06 27.95 -1.56
CA ALA A 35 -28.04 26.93 -1.83
C ALA A 35 -26.81 27.48 -2.59
N ALA A 36 -26.96 28.55 -3.35
CA ALA A 36 -25.86 29.18 -4.08
C ALA A 36 -25.04 30.18 -3.24
N ALA A 37 -25.46 30.48 -2.02
CA ALA A 37 -24.84 31.49 -1.16
C ALA A 37 -24.24 30.91 0.13
N GLN A 38 -23.83 29.62 0.13
CA GLN A 38 -22.96 29.17 1.22
C GLN A 38 -21.59 29.81 1.00
N PRO A 39 -21.13 30.69 1.93
CA PRO A 39 -19.78 31.22 1.84
C PRO A 39 -18.81 30.04 1.82
N ALA A 40 -17.92 30.02 0.83
CA ALA A 40 -16.85 29.04 0.78
C ALA A 40 -16.21 28.97 2.17
N GLN A 41 -16.22 27.77 2.78
CA GLN A 41 -15.60 27.60 4.08
C GLN A 41 -14.15 28.14 3.98
N PRO A 42 -13.72 29.00 4.90
CA PRO A 42 -12.35 29.46 4.88
C PRO A 42 -11.41 28.25 4.85
N PRO A 43 -10.32 28.30 4.08
CA PRO A 43 -9.39 27.19 4.02
C PRO A 43 -9.01 26.79 5.44
N LYS A 44 -9.17 25.50 5.78
CA LYS A 44 -8.80 24.99 7.11
C LYS A 44 -7.37 25.41 7.37
N GLN A 45 -7.16 26.26 8.37
CA GLN A 45 -5.81 26.61 8.81
C GLN A 45 -5.08 25.34 9.21
N GLU A 46 -3.91 25.11 8.62
CA GLU A 46 -3.06 23.98 9.01
C GLU A 46 -2.68 24.14 10.49
N SER A 47 -2.78 23.04 11.24
CA SER A 47 -2.30 23.03 12.63
C SER A 47 -0.76 23.17 12.67
N PRO A 48 -0.18 23.64 13.77
CA PRO A 48 1.28 23.70 13.93
C PRO A 48 1.95 22.34 13.65
N ALA A 49 1.28 21.23 14.01
CA ALA A 49 1.78 19.88 13.75
C ALA A 49 1.79 19.53 12.25
N GLN A 50 0.80 19.98 11.49
CA GLN A 50 0.76 19.78 10.04
C GLN A 50 1.84 20.60 9.33
N ILE A 51 2.06 21.85 9.77
CA ILE A 51 3.14 22.69 9.25
C ILE A 51 4.50 22.04 9.53
N ALA A 52 4.75 21.58 10.75
CA ALA A 52 5.98 20.90 11.09
C ALA A 52 6.21 19.61 10.29
N ALA A 53 5.15 18.81 10.07
CA ALA A 53 5.23 17.60 9.26
C ALA A 53 5.57 17.92 7.78
N ARG A 54 4.99 18.98 7.21
CA ARG A 54 5.32 19.44 5.85
C ARG A 54 6.76 19.92 5.75
N GLN A 55 7.24 20.68 6.74
CA GLN A 55 8.63 21.14 6.76
C GLN A 55 9.61 19.95 6.86
N ALA A 56 9.29 18.94 7.68
CA ALA A 56 10.07 17.72 7.77
C ALA A 56 10.09 16.93 6.46
N PHE A 57 8.96 16.88 5.74
CA PHE A 57 8.90 16.26 4.42
C PHE A 57 9.80 17.00 3.40
N GLU A 58 9.75 18.33 3.31
CA GLU A 58 10.59 19.08 2.40
C GLU A 58 12.09 18.93 2.73
N ALA A 59 12.44 18.90 4.02
CA ALA A 59 13.80 18.61 4.45
C ALA A 59 14.27 17.21 4.04
N ALA A 60 13.43 16.19 4.21
CA ALA A 60 13.73 14.83 3.79
C ALA A 60 13.88 14.72 2.26
N LYS A 61 13.05 15.42 1.50
CA LYS A 61 13.13 15.49 0.05
C LYS A 61 14.48 16.06 -0.40
N THR A 62 14.88 17.20 0.15
CA THR A 62 16.19 17.82 -0.15
C THR A 62 17.34 16.89 0.26
N ALA A 63 17.26 16.22 1.42
CA ALA A 63 18.28 15.28 1.85
C ALA A 63 18.40 14.06 0.91
N ALA A 64 17.30 13.61 0.33
CA ALA A 64 17.28 12.49 -0.63
C ALA A 64 17.88 12.86 -2.01
N GLU A 65 17.95 14.14 -2.38
CA GLU A 65 18.55 14.61 -3.65
C GLU A 65 20.02 14.24 -3.77
N ALA A 66 20.74 14.09 -2.65
CA ALA A 66 22.10 13.59 -2.64
C ALA A 66 22.21 12.10 -3.04
N GLY A 67 21.08 11.40 -3.12
CA GLY A 67 20.99 10.01 -3.54
C GLY A 67 21.51 9.02 -2.49
N ASP A 68 21.58 9.39 -1.22
CA ASP A 68 21.89 8.47 -0.14
C ASP A 68 20.76 7.45 0.03
N ALA A 69 21.12 6.16 0.15
CA ALA A 69 20.13 5.08 0.20
C ALA A 69 19.16 5.20 1.38
N VAL A 70 19.68 5.56 2.56
CA VAL A 70 18.84 5.71 3.78
C VAL A 70 17.91 6.91 3.64
N LYS A 71 18.40 8.03 3.07
CA LYS A 71 17.57 9.24 2.87
C LYS A 71 16.47 9.01 1.83
N LEU A 72 16.75 8.26 0.79
CA LEU A 72 15.73 7.83 -0.18
C LEU A 72 14.67 6.97 0.50
N ARG A 73 15.05 6.03 1.38
CA ARG A 73 14.10 5.22 2.14
C ARG A 73 13.26 6.07 3.10
N GLU A 74 13.88 6.98 3.85
CA GLU A 74 13.16 7.91 4.74
C GLU A 74 12.10 8.73 3.97
N LEU A 75 12.44 9.23 2.79
CA LEU A 75 11.51 9.95 1.93
C LEU A 75 10.37 9.03 1.45
N ALA A 76 10.70 7.78 1.08
CA ALA A 76 9.70 6.79 0.69
C ALA A 76 8.70 6.51 1.82
N ASP A 77 9.18 6.38 3.07
CA ASP A 77 8.36 6.18 4.27
C ASP A 77 7.34 7.32 4.45
N LEU A 78 7.75 8.57 4.19
CA LEU A 78 6.88 9.74 4.29
C LEU A 78 5.77 9.73 3.21
N TYR A 79 6.10 9.39 1.97
CA TYR A 79 5.10 9.20 0.91
C TYR A 79 4.16 8.03 1.21
N TYR A 80 4.69 6.92 1.73
CA TYR A 80 3.91 5.74 2.07
C TYR A 80 2.91 6.01 3.20
N ALA A 81 3.35 6.72 4.23
CA ALA A 81 2.52 7.08 5.38
C ALA A 81 1.59 8.28 5.11
N GLY A 82 1.90 9.13 4.13
CA GLY A 82 1.21 10.41 3.93
C GLY A 82 1.55 11.44 5.01
N LYS A 83 2.79 11.43 5.50
CA LYS A 83 3.23 12.31 6.60
C LYS A 83 3.88 13.57 6.06
N GLY A 84 3.21 14.71 6.24
CA GLY A 84 3.64 16.01 5.69
C GLY A 84 3.40 16.20 4.19
N VAL A 85 2.88 15.17 3.54
CA VAL A 85 2.51 15.12 2.12
C VAL A 85 1.29 14.21 1.95
N ALA A 86 0.53 14.37 0.87
CA ALA A 86 -0.52 13.41 0.57
C ALA A 86 0.09 12.01 0.33
N LYS A 87 -0.56 10.97 0.89
CA LYS A 87 -0.13 9.57 0.70
C LYS A 87 -0.05 9.26 -0.79
N ASN A 88 1.12 8.77 -1.23
CA ASN A 88 1.37 8.43 -2.62
C ASN A 88 2.23 7.17 -2.70
N LEU A 89 1.57 6.02 -2.88
CA LEU A 89 2.26 4.72 -2.94
C LEU A 89 3.13 4.58 -4.19
N GLY A 90 2.79 5.25 -5.30
CA GLY A 90 3.60 5.24 -6.52
C GLY A 90 4.94 5.97 -6.32
N GLU A 91 4.92 7.16 -5.70
CA GLU A 91 6.16 7.85 -5.33
C GLU A 91 6.94 7.10 -4.26
N ALA A 92 6.27 6.52 -3.25
CA ALA A 92 6.92 5.67 -2.26
C ALA A 92 7.68 4.51 -2.93
N TYR A 93 7.02 3.80 -3.86
CA TYR A 93 7.66 2.72 -4.61
C TYR A 93 8.91 3.18 -5.38
N LYS A 94 8.85 4.33 -6.06
CA LYS A 94 10.00 4.88 -6.80
C LYS A 94 11.19 5.17 -5.88
N GLN A 95 10.93 5.79 -4.72
CA GLN A 95 11.98 6.13 -3.77
C GLN A 95 12.56 4.89 -3.09
N TYR A 96 11.71 3.90 -2.70
CA TYR A 96 12.19 2.61 -2.21
C TYR A 96 13.01 1.87 -3.25
N LEU A 97 12.59 1.88 -4.53
CA LEU A 97 13.34 1.24 -5.61
C LEU A 97 14.73 1.89 -5.78
N ALA A 98 14.80 3.21 -5.81
CA ALA A 98 16.05 3.94 -5.90
C ALA A 98 16.99 3.65 -4.71
N SER A 99 16.45 3.51 -3.50
CA SER A 99 17.17 3.10 -2.30
C SER A 99 17.66 1.64 -2.39
N ALA A 100 16.79 0.73 -2.82
CA ALA A 100 17.09 -0.69 -3.00
C ALA A 100 18.18 -0.93 -4.05
N GLU A 101 18.18 -0.17 -5.15
CA GLU A 101 19.23 -0.22 -6.19
C GLU A 101 20.60 0.20 -5.64
N LYS A 102 20.63 0.94 -4.54
CA LYS A 102 21.86 1.31 -3.81
C LYS A 102 22.22 0.31 -2.71
N GLY A 103 21.43 -0.75 -2.55
CA GLY A 103 21.73 -1.86 -1.66
C GLY A 103 21.18 -1.74 -0.25
N ASP A 104 20.24 -0.80 0.02
CA ASP A 104 19.52 -0.75 1.30
C ASP A 104 18.60 -1.97 1.44
N VAL A 105 18.92 -2.82 2.40
CA VAL A 105 18.27 -4.13 2.60
C VAL A 105 16.78 -3.98 2.93
N LEU A 106 16.42 -2.97 3.72
CA LEU A 106 15.02 -2.73 4.09
C LEU A 106 14.21 -2.27 2.89
N SER A 107 14.81 -1.46 2.03
CA SER A 107 14.17 -1.04 0.77
C SER A 107 14.04 -2.19 -0.22
N GLU A 108 15.05 -3.08 -0.34
CA GLU A 108 14.94 -4.30 -1.16
C GLU A 108 13.77 -5.17 -0.71
N ALA A 109 13.64 -5.40 0.60
CA ALA A 109 12.53 -6.14 1.17
C ALA A 109 11.17 -5.44 0.93
N THR A 110 11.12 -4.12 1.09
CA THR A 110 9.90 -3.33 0.89
C THR A 110 9.47 -3.33 -0.58
N VAL A 111 10.40 -3.18 -1.52
CA VAL A 111 10.12 -3.27 -2.97
C VAL A 111 9.55 -4.64 -3.32
N GLY A 112 10.14 -5.72 -2.80
CA GLY A 112 9.62 -7.08 -2.96
C GLY A 112 8.18 -7.19 -2.43
N TRP A 113 7.91 -6.65 -1.24
CA TRP A 113 6.58 -6.65 -0.65
C TRP A 113 5.56 -5.82 -1.46
N MET A 114 5.94 -4.65 -1.95
CA MET A 114 5.08 -3.81 -2.79
C MET A 114 4.74 -4.49 -4.11
N LEU A 115 5.69 -5.17 -4.75
CA LEU A 115 5.48 -5.97 -5.96
C LEU A 115 4.57 -7.17 -5.72
N ARG A 116 4.71 -7.85 -4.56
CA ARG A 116 3.84 -8.97 -4.16
C ARG A 116 2.38 -8.54 -4.01
N ASN A 117 2.15 -7.36 -3.42
CA ASN A 117 0.82 -6.88 -3.06
C ASN A 117 0.20 -5.90 -4.06
N GLY A 118 0.96 -5.43 -5.06
CA GLY A 118 0.49 -4.41 -5.99
C GLY A 118 0.30 -3.04 -5.35
N GLN A 119 1.18 -2.70 -4.39
CA GLN A 119 1.10 -1.43 -3.66
C GLN A 119 1.90 -0.34 -4.37
N GLY A 120 1.20 0.58 -5.04
CA GLY A 120 1.84 1.66 -5.81
C GLY A 120 2.53 1.21 -7.11
N VAL A 121 2.48 -0.07 -7.42
CA VAL A 121 3.05 -0.71 -8.60
C VAL A 121 2.17 -1.88 -9.02
N THR A 122 2.18 -2.25 -10.29
CA THR A 122 1.51 -3.47 -10.76
C THR A 122 2.18 -4.70 -10.13
N ARG A 123 1.36 -5.64 -9.65
CA ARG A 123 1.84 -6.88 -9.04
C ARG A 123 2.73 -7.66 -10.01
N ASP A 124 3.91 -8.07 -9.53
CA ASP A 124 4.88 -8.84 -10.30
C ASP A 124 5.64 -9.79 -9.37
N TYR A 125 5.21 -11.04 -9.34
CA TYR A 125 5.82 -12.05 -8.46
C TYR A 125 7.24 -12.45 -8.85
N LYS A 126 7.59 -12.34 -10.14
CA LYS A 126 8.94 -12.63 -10.60
C LYS A 126 9.93 -11.59 -10.06
N LYS A 127 9.60 -10.31 -10.24
CA LYS A 127 10.41 -9.23 -9.65
C LYS A 127 10.37 -9.23 -8.13
N CYS A 128 9.23 -9.61 -7.52
CA CYS A 128 9.14 -9.79 -6.08
C CYS A 128 10.18 -10.81 -5.59
N LEU A 129 10.26 -11.98 -6.24
CA LEU A 129 11.24 -13.02 -5.89
C LEU A 129 12.69 -12.50 -6.05
N GLU A 130 12.98 -11.77 -7.12
CA GLU A 130 14.31 -11.19 -7.35
C GLU A 130 14.72 -10.24 -6.21
N TRP A 131 13.83 -9.33 -5.79
CA TRP A 131 14.10 -8.38 -4.71
C TRP A 131 14.16 -9.03 -3.33
N TYR A 132 13.23 -9.96 -3.05
CA TYR A 132 13.30 -10.72 -1.80
C TYR A 132 14.56 -11.54 -1.70
N THR A 133 15.03 -12.17 -2.78
CA THR A 133 16.29 -12.93 -2.78
C THR A 133 17.49 -12.04 -2.46
N LYS A 134 17.57 -10.82 -3.05
CA LYS A 134 18.64 -9.86 -2.72
C LYS A 134 18.68 -9.53 -1.22
N ALA A 135 17.53 -9.23 -0.62
CA ALA A 135 17.45 -8.94 0.81
C ALA A 135 17.74 -10.19 1.66
N ALA A 136 17.24 -11.37 1.25
CA ALA A 136 17.44 -12.66 1.91
C ALA A 136 18.91 -13.06 1.96
N ASP A 137 19.66 -12.86 0.87
CA ASP A 137 21.10 -13.12 0.78
C ASP A 137 21.92 -12.22 1.72
N LYS A 138 21.38 -11.08 2.11
CA LYS A 138 21.95 -10.17 3.10
C LYS A 138 21.51 -10.47 4.54
N GLY A 139 20.74 -11.55 4.74
CA GLY A 139 20.31 -12.00 6.06
C GLY A 139 18.98 -11.41 6.55
N HIS A 140 18.20 -10.77 5.67
CA HIS A 140 16.87 -10.26 6.05
C HIS A 140 15.86 -11.42 6.18
N VAL A 141 15.53 -11.78 7.43
CA VAL A 141 14.77 -12.98 7.78
C VAL A 141 13.37 -12.98 7.16
N GLU A 142 12.66 -11.86 7.18
CA GLU A 142 11.32 -11.75 6.59
C GLU A 142 11.36 -11.99 5.07
N SER A 143 12.42 -11.56 4.39
CA SER A 143 12.60 -11.83 2.96
C SER A 143 12.93 -13.31 2.70
N GLN A 144 13.70 -13.96 3.59
CA GLN A 144 13.97 -15.41 3.51
C GLN A 144 12.67 -16.20 3.63
N LEU A 145 11.79 -15.84 4.58
CA LEU A 145 10.45 -16.41 4.69
C LEU A 145 9.62 -16.14 3.42
N GLY A 146 9.66 -14.91 2.89
CA GLY A 146 8.97 -14.53 1.66
C GLY A 146 9.42 -15.36 0.46
N VAL A 147 10.72 -15.57 0.27
CA VAL A 147 11.28 -16.45 -0.78
C VAL A 147 10.79 -17.88 -0.60
N ALA A 148 10.90 -18.40 0.63
CA ALA A 148 10.46 -19.76 0.93
C ALA A 148 8.97 -19.99 0.61
N GLU A 149 8.11 -19.03 0.98
CA GLU A 149 6.68 -19.07 0.65
C GLU A 149 6.38 -19.05 -0.85
N LEU A 150 7.10 -18.23 -1.63
CA LEU A 150 6.93 -18.17 -3.09
C LEU A 150 7.25 -19.52 -3.74
N TYR A 151 8.32 -20.19 -3.33
CA TYR A 151 8.69 -21.52 -3.81
C TYR A 151 7.72 -22.61 -3.32
N TYR A 152 7.31 -22.57 -2.04
CA TYR A 152 6.38 -23.52 -1.46
C TYR A 152 5.00 -23.50 -2.13
N ASN A 153 4.48 -22.30 -2.42
CA ASN A 153 3.15 -22.11 -3.00
C ASN A 153 3.14 -22.00 -4.54
N SER A 154 4.31 -22.02 -5.19
CA SER A 154 4.45 -21.82 -6.65
C SER A 154 3.92 -20.45 -7.13
N VAL A 155 4.05 -19.42 -6.30
CA VAL A 155 3.55 -18.09 -6.66
C VAL A 155 4.54 -17.41 -7.61
N GLY A 156 4.10 -17.17 -8.86
CA GLY A 156 4.96 -16.62 -9.92
C GLY A 156 5.99 -17.60 -10.48
N LEU A 157 5.89 -18.88 -10.12
CA LEU A 157 6.79 -19.95 -10.57
C LEU A 157 5.99 -21.04 -11.33
N PRO A 158 6.61 -21.74 -12.30
CA PRO A 158 5.92 -22.75 -13.11
C PRO A 158 5.51 -23.99 -12.30
N LYS A 159 6.20 -24.28 -11.21
CA LYS A 159 5.92 -25.42 -10.31
C LYS A 159 6.43 -25.13 -8.90
N ARG A 160 5.92 -25.88 -7.93
CA ARG A 160 6.42 -25.86 -6.55
C ARG A 160 7.84 -26.42 -6.49
N ASP A 161 8.65 -25.79 -5.66
CA ASP A 161 9.99 -26.28 -5.34
C ASP A 161 10.15 -26.36 -3.81
N TYR A 162 9.78 -27.50 -3.28
CA TYR A 162 9.82 -27.75 -1.84
C TYR A 162 11.25 -27.81 -1.30
N ALA A 163 12.21 -28.23 -2.09
CA ALA A 163 13.60 -28.30 -1.66
C ALA A 163 14.18 -26.89 -1.44
N THR A 164 13.98 -25.98 -2.41
CA THR A 164 14.40 -24.58 -2.28
C THR A 164 13.62 -23.86 -1.15
N ALA A 165 12.32 -24.13 -1.01
CA ALA A 165 11.53 -23.58 0.10
C ALA A 165 12.09 -24.05 1.47
N TYR A 166 12.38 -25.33 1.58
CA TYR A 166 12.94 -25.94 2.80
C TYR A 166 14.32 -25.36 3.15
N GLN A 167 15.18 -25.19 2.17
CA GLN A 167 16.49 -24.52 2.33
C GLN A 167 16.35 -23.13 2.95
N TRP A 168 15.47 -22.30 2.40
CA TRP A 168 15.27 -20.93 2.90
C TRP A 168 14.66 -20.90 4.30
N TYR A 169 13.73 -21.81 4.61
CA TYR A 169 13.22 -21.97 5.98
C TYR A 169 14.32 -22.41 6.95
N LEU A 170 15.22 -23.31 6.56
CA LEU A 170 16.36 -23.70 7.39
C LEU A 170 17.30 -22.51 7.65
N ILE A 171 17.60 -21.70 6.65
CA ILE A 171 18.41 -20.49 6.80
C ILE A 171 17.74 -19.51 7.78
N ALA A 172 16.47 -19.17 7.57
CA ALA A 172 15.73 -18.29 8.45
C ALA A 172 15.65 -18.83 9.89
N SER A 173 15.47 -20.14 10.06
CA SER A 173 15.50 -20.81 11.36
C SER A 173 16.87 -20.71 12.05
N GLY A 174 17.96 -20.86 11.28
CA GLY A 174 19.34 -20.70 11.76
C GLY A 174 19.63 -19.29 12.24
N LEU A 175 18.95 -18.29 11.69
CA LEU A 175 18.99 -16.89 12.13
C LEU A 175 17.97 -16.57 13.25
N GLY A 176 17.30 -17.58 13.80
CA GLY A 176 16.44 -17.45 14.99
C GLY A 176 14.94 -17.33 14.72
N SER A 177 14.48 -17.44 13.47
CA SER A 177 13.05 -17.38 13.15
C SER A 177 12.28 -18.55 13.75
N LYS A 178 11.37 -18.27 14.70
CA LYS A 178 10.45 -19.25 15.27
C LYS A 178 9.40 -19.70 14.25
N GLU A 179 9.00 -18.81 13.37
CA GLU A 179 8.05 -19.09 12.30
C GLU A 179 8.62 -20.10 11.31
N ALA A 180 9.88 -19.91 10.87
CA ALA A 180 10.59 -20.87 10.03
C ALA A 180 10.64 -22.28 10.66
N LYS A 181 10.93 -22.38 11.97
CA LYS A 181 10.91 -23.66 12.69
C LYS A 181 9.56 -24.38 12.60
N ALA A 182 8.47 -23.63 12.74
CA ALA A 182 7.13 -24.19 12.64
C ALA A 182 6.81 -24.69 11.21
N PHE A 183 7.27 -23.96 10.19
CA PHE A 183 7.12 -24.39 8.79
C PHE A 183 7.96 -25.63 8.47
N ILE A 184 9.21 -25.69 8.93
CA ILE A 184 10.09 -26.86 8.76
C ILE A 184 9.39 -28.11 9.32
N LEU A 185 8.87 -28.05 10.55
CA LEU A 185 8.19 -29.17 11.19
C LEU A 185 6.99 -29.65 10.37
N ARG A 186 6.17 -28.73 9.84
CA ARG A 186 5.06 -29.09 8.96
C ARG A 186 5.52 -29.72 7.66
N MET A 187 6.57 -29.19 7.03
CA MET A 187 7.13 -29.76 5.81
C MET A 187 7.65 -31.18 6.04
N GLU A 188 8.37 -31.42 7.12
CA GLU A 188 8.88 -32.76 7.48
C GLU A 188 7.76 -33.76 7.75
N GLN A 189 6.67 -33.30 8.33
CA GLN A 189 5.53 -34.19 8.62
C GLN A 189 4.66 -34.51 7.41
N ALA A 190 4.45 -33.53 6.53
CA ALA A 190 3.46 -33.62 5.45
C ALA A 190 4.08 -33.72 4.06
N VAL A 191 5.11 -32.91 3.75
CA VAL A 191 5.59 -32.69 2.39
C VAL A 191 6.81 -33.53 2.06
N LEU A 192 7.78 -33.63 2.96
CA LEU A 192 9.03 -34.35 2.71
C LEU A 192 8.87 -35.88 2.79
N LYS A 193 7.68 -36.37 3.15
CA LYS A 193 7.27 -37.78 3.05
C LYS A 193 6.62 -38.12 1.71
N GLU A 194 6.26 -37.11 0.92
CA GLU A 194 5.70 -37.31 -0.41
C GLU A 194 6.75 -37.85 -1.37
N PRO A 195 6.38 -38.76 -2.29
CA PRO A 195 7.34 -39.39 -3.23
C PRO A 195 7.98 -38.38 -4.20
N ASN A 196 7.50 -37.14 -4.25
CA ASN A 196 8.02 -36.09 -5.12
C ASN A 196 9.20 -35.29 -4.52
N VAL A 197 9.53 -35.49 -3.23
CA VAL A 197 10.71 -34.90 -2.60
C VAL A 197 11.65 -36.04 -2.23
N ASN A 198 12.67 -36.23 -3.04
CA ASN A 198 13.61 -37.31 -2.77
C ASN A 198 14.59 -36.96 -1.63
N VAL A 199 15.18 -37.99 -1.02
CA VAL A 199 16.13 -37.84 0.10
C VAL A 199 17.33 -37.02 -0.28
N GLU A 200 17.80 -37.13 -1.53
CA GLU A 200 18.94 -36.36 -2.05
C GLU A 200 18.66 -34.87 -2.14
N GLN A 201 17.46 -34.47 -2.58
CA GLN A 201 17.04 -33.06 -2.61
C GLN A 201 16.96 -32.46 -1.21
N LYS A 202 16.45 -33.23 -0.24
CA LYS A 202 16.42 -32.80 1.17
C LYS A 202 17.84 -32.59 1.71
N ALA A 203 18.72 -33.58 1.54
CA ALA A 203 20.11 -33.49 1.99
C ALA A 203 20.87 -32.33 1.32
N ALA A 204 20.65 -32.12 0.02
CA ALA A 204 21.22 -30.99 -0.69
C ALA A 204 20.75 -29.62 -0.13
N ALA A 205 19.45 -29.48 0.19
CA ALA A 205 18.90 -28.27 0.79
C ALA A 205 19.46 -28.03 2.21
N GLU A 206 19.58 -29.07 3.02
CA GLU A 206 20.19 -28.99 4.36
C GLU A 206 21.66 -28.52 4.27
N LYS A 207 22.43 -29.14 3.38
CA LYS A 207 23.82 -28.75 3.14
C LYS A 207 23.94 -27.32 2.67
N ALA A 208 23.16 -26.90 1.67
CA ALA A 208 23.16 -25.54 1.16
C ALA A 208 22.80 -24.49 2.22
N ALA A 209 21.84 -24.79 3.11
CA ALA A 209 21.51 -23.93 4.23
C ALA A 209 22.66 -23.82 5.24
N GLN A 210 23.31 -24.92 5.58
CA GLN A 210 24.50 -24.93 6.47
C GLN A 210 25.65 -24.12 5.88
N ASP A 211 25.97 -24.33 4.59
CA ASP A 211 27.01 -23.61 3.88
C ASP A 211 26.74 -22.09 3.86
N TRP A 212 25.48 -21.70 3.62
CA TRP A 212 25.06 -20.30 3.65
C TRP A 212 25.24 -19.68 5.05
N LEU A 213 24.74 -20.35 6.11
CA LEU A 213 24.86 -19.89 7.49
C LEU A 213 26.32 -19.77 7.95
N ALA A 214 27.16 -20.73 7.56
CA ALA A 214 28.59 -20.68 7.84
C ALA A 214 29.31 -19.51 7.14
N ALA A 215 28.89 -19.19 5.93
CA ALA A 215 29.42 -18.03 5.18
C ALA A 215 28.91 -16.69 5.73
N TYR A 216 27.64 -16.65 6.15
CA TYR A 216 27.04 -15.45 6.72
C TYR A 216 27.63 -15.07 8.08
N GLY A 217 27.88 -16.05 8.96
CA GLY A 217 28.49 -15.82 10.28
C GLY A 217 29.94 -15.35 10.25
N LYS A 218 30.57 -15.30 9.06
CA LYS A 218 31.95 -14.78 8.86
C LYS A 218 32.02 -13.33 8.38
N LYS A 219 30.85 -12.70 8.10
CA LYS A 219 30.73 -11.29 7.69
C LYS A 219 30.57 -10.38 8.91
#